data_2dcc2cadf57a1c3e4f8ec08761210552
#
_entry.id   2dcc2cadf57a1c3e4f8ec08761210552
#
_cell.length_a   1.000
_cell.length_b   1.000
_cell.length_c   1.000
_cell.angle_alpha   90.00
_cell.angle_beta   90.00
_cell.angle_gamma   90.00
#
_symmetry.space_group_name_H-M   'P 1'
#
loop_
_entity.id
_entity.type
_entity.pdbx_description
1 polymer ?
#
loop_
_entity_poly.entity_id
_entity_poly.type
_entity_poly.pdbx_seq_one_letter_code
_entity_poly.pdbx_strand_id
1 'polypeptide(L)'
;MSGRADAGDAAGGTDGDSADGPPMIAVRDLVVSRGGERVLDRVSLSVDRGELVGLVGPNGAGKTTLIATVNGTLGIDGGAVELAGADRRELSQREVARRVATVPQETNTAFEFPVESVVEMGRTAYVSRFGTTTEADREAIRRAMDRAEVTEFADRSVTTLSGGERQRVLFARALAAETPGLLLDEPTASLDINHQIRTLELVREAVDDREAALAAIHDLNLAARVCDRLVLLAGGAIRASGTPREVLSDDALAEAFGVRAAVNDDPAVGSPMVTALRDEDP
;
A
#
# COMPACT_ATOMS: atom_id res chain seq x y z
N MET A 1 -57.55 22.27 6.77
CA MET A 1 -56.41 23.11 6.41
C MET A 1 -55.12 22.30 6.60
N SER A 2 -54.56 22.02 5.53
CA SER A 2 -53.44 21.14 5.27
C SER A 2 -52.09 21.75 5.73
N GLY A 3 -51.26 21.00 6.39
CA GLY A 3 -49.87 21.36 6.71
C GLY A 3 -49.00 20.16 6.54
N ARG A 4 -48.41 20.06 5.38
CA ARG A 4 -47.45 19.05 4.94
C ARG A 4 -46.08 19.44 5.49
N ALA A 5 -45.45 18.61 6.32
CA ALA A 5 -44.07 18.75 6.73
C ALA A 5 -43.21 17.94 5.73
N ASP A 6 -42.33 18.65 5.09
CA ASP A 6 -41.33 18.20 4.12
C ASP A 6 -40.14 17.61 4.91
N ALA A 7 -39.83 16.35 4.68
CA ALA A 7 -38.67 15.70 5.24
C ALA A 7 -37.51 15.88 4.25
N GLY A 8 -36.61 16.80 4.57
CA GLY A 8 -35.40 17.07 3.82
C GLY A 8 -34.42 15.91 3.93
N ASP A 9 -34.12 15.37 2.79
CA ASP A 9 -33.03 14.42 2.45
C ASP A 9 -31.68 15.12 2.68
N ALA A 10 -30.86 14.57 3.54
CA ALA A 10 -29.49 15.02 3.77
C ALA A 10 -28.49 13.88 3.48
N ALA A 11 -28.39 13.55 2.18
CA ALA A 11 -27.24 12.80 1.68
C ALA A 11 -26.10 13.78 1.37
N GLY A 12 -25.28 14.09 2.38
CA GLY A 12 -24.04 14.83 2.23
C GLY A 12 -22.90 13.93 1.77
N GLY A 13 -22.84 13.64 0.48
CA GLY A 13 -21.61 13.14 -0.15
C GLY A 13 -20.60 14.29 -0.21
N THR A 14 -19.53 14.22 0.56
CA THR A 14 -18.37 15.10 0.37
C THR A 14 -17.55 14.57 -0.81
N ASP A 15 -17.96 14.96 -2.02
CA ASP A 15 -17.06 14.95 -3.18
C ASP A 15 -15.98 16.03 -2.91
N GLY A 16 -14.85 15.60 -2.37
CA GLY A 16 -13.64 16.41 -2.33
C GLY A 16 -13.19 16.64 -3.77
N ASP A 17 -13.32 17.87 -4.23
CA ASP A 17 -12.85 18.36 -5.51
C ASP A 17 -11.31 18.22 -5.57
N SER A 18 -10.84 17.08 -6.06
CA SER A 18 -9.41 16.81 -6.26
C SER A 18 -8.96 17.59 -7.49
N ALA A 19 -8.12 18.59 -7.30
CA ALA A 19 -7.72 19.59 -8.30
C ALA A 19 -6.89 19.03 -9.48
N ASP A 20 -6.64 17.70 -9.62
CA ASP A 20 -5.67 17.17 -10.59
C ASP A 20 -6.02 15.79 -11.19
N GLY A 21 -7.27 15.58 -11.60
CA GLY A 21 -7.67 14.37 -12.34
C GLY A 21 -8.13 13.20 -11.48
N PRO A 22 -8.41 12.02 -12.08
CA PRO A 22 -8.87 10.85 -11.34
C PRO A 22 -7.79 10.31 -10.41
N PRO A 23 -8.17 9.73 -9.25
CA PRO A 23 -7.22 9.11 -8.33
C PRO A 23 -6.40 8.02 -9.04
N MET A 24 -5.17 7.80 -8.56
CA MET A 24 -4.31 6.76 -9.12
C MET A 24 -4.88 5.37 -8.88
N ILE A 25 -5.45 5.14 -7.69
CA ILE A 25 -6.16 3.91 -7.33
C ILE A 25 -7.54 4.30 -6.81
N ALA A 26 -8.61 3.74 -7.39
CA ALA A 26 -9.95 3.85 -6.84
C ALA A 26 -10.57 2.46 -6.68
N VAL A 27 -11.09 2.20 -5.50
CA VAL A 27 -11.79 0.97 -5.13
C VAL A 27 -13.21 1.36 -4.71
N ARG A 28 -14.24 0.75 -5.33
CA ARG A 28 -15.64 1.05 -5.07
C ARG A 28 -16.41 -0.21 -4.75
N ASP A 29 -17.04 -0.26 -3.59
CA ASP A 29 -17.91 -1.34 -3.10
C ASP A 29 -17.34 -2.75 -3.34
N LEU A 30 -16.02 -2.88 -3.17
CA LEU A 30 -15.29 -4.09 -3.48
C LEU A 30 -15.71 -5.25 -2.59
N VAL A 31 -16.12 -6.35 -3.21
CA VAL A 31 -16.43 -7.62 -2.55
C VAL A 31 -15.49 -8.68 -3.07
N VAL A 32 -14.86 -9.42 -2.15
CA VAL A 32 -13.94 -10.51 -2.48
C VAL A 32 -14.14 -11.66 -1.50
N SER A 33 -14.24 -12.88 -2.03
CA SER A 33 -14.31 -14.12 -1.24
C SER A 33 -13.09 -15.01 -1.51
N ARG A 34 -12.68 -15.78 -0.50
CA ARG A 34 -11.66 -16.82 -0.61
C ARG A 34 -12.11 -18.07 0.11
N GLY A 35 -12.01 -19.23 -0.56
CA GLY A 35 -12.44 -20.50 0.05
C GLY A 35 -13.92 -20.54 0.46
N GLY A 36 -14.79 -19.73 -0.18
CA GLY A 36 -16.21 -19.63 0.17
C GLY A 36 -16.53 -18.62 1.28
N GLU A 37 -15.51 -18.01 1.92
CA GLU A 37 -15.70 -16.99 2.94
C GLU A 37 -15.47 -15.59 2.37
N ARG A 38 -16.33 -14.65 2.75
CA ARG A 38 -16.18 -13.24 2.37
C ARG A 38 -15.06 -12.61 3.17
N VAL A 39 -14.00 -12.18 2.47
CA VAL A 39 -12.81 -11.54 3.06
C VAL A 39 -12.91 -10.02 3.01
N LEU A 40 -13.46 -9.46 1.90
CA LEU A 40 -13.75 -8.05 1.77
C LEU A 40 -15.23 -7.85 1.48
N ASP A 41 -15.87 -6.91 2.20
CA ASP A 41 -17.30 -6.61 2.07
C ASP A 41 -17.50 -5.11 1.85
N ARG A 42 -17.81 -4.73 0.60
CA ARG A 42 -18.08 -3.34 0.17
C ARG A 42 -17.03 -2.34 0.59
N VAL A 43 -15.76 -2.71 0.38
CA VAL A 43 -14.61 -1.84 0.65
C VAL A 43 -14.54 -0.75 -0.42
N SER A 44 -14.49 0.53 0.00
CA SER A 44 -14.32 1.69 -0.89
C SER A 44 -13.20 2.57 -0.36
N LEU A 45 -12.20 2.87 -1.20
CA LEU A 45 -11.10 3.80 -0.92
C LEU A 45 -10.53 4.38 -2.20
N SER A 46 -9.82 5.49 -2.10
CA SER A 46 -9.00 6.05 -3.18
C SER A 46 -7.57 6.28 -2.69
N VAL A 47 -6.63 6.41 -3.63
CA VAL A 47 -5.26 6.89 -3.40
C VAL A 47 -4.95 7.89 -4.48
N ASP A 48 -4.68 9.11 -4.10
CA ASP A 48 -4.38 10.21 -5.02
C ASP A 48 -2.88 10.24 -5.37
N ARG A 49 -2.53 10.98 -6.44
CA ARG A 49 -1.12 11.15 -6.81
C ARG A 49 -0.39 11.97 -5.76
N GLY A 50 0.84 11.54 -5.42
CA GLY A 50 1.62 12.17 -4.36
C GLY A 50 1.15 11.80 -2.95
N GLU A 51 0.22 10.83 -2.82
CA GLU A 51 -0.31 10.39 -1.54
C GLU A 51 0.24 9.02 -1.13
N LEU A 52 0.68 8.89 0.11
CA LEU A 52 1.00 7.62 0.77
C LEU A 52 -0.15 7.25 1.72
N VAL A 53 -0.96 6.28 1.32
CA VAL A 53 -2.04 5.75 2.14
C VAL A 53 -1.59 4.49 2.87
N GLY A 54 -1.68 4.53 4.20
CA GLY A 54 -1.42 3.38 5.06
C GLY A 54 -2.69 2.55 5.27
N LEU A 55 -2.67 1.29 4.86
CA LEU A 55 -3.72 0.32 5.14
C LEU A 55 -3.37 -0.41 6.43
N VAL A 56 -4.08 -0.08 7.52
CA VAL A 56 -3.84 -0.62 8.86
C VAL A 56 -5.00 -1.50 9.31
N GLY A 57 -4.75 -2.37 10.30
CA GLY A 57 -5.78 -3.25 10.85
C GLY A 57 -5.21 -4.58 11.33
N PRO A 58 -6.00 -5.38 12.06
CA PRO A 58 -5.56 -6.66 12.61
C PRO A 58 -5.15 -7.67 11.53
N ASN A 59 -4.47 -8.73 11.97
CA ASN A 59 -4.17 -9.87 11.09
C ASN A 59 -5.48 -10.52 10.62
N GLY A 60 -5.53 -10.91 9.34
CA GLY A 60 -6.74 -11.47 8.75
C GLY A 60 -7.81 -10.43 8.35
N ALA A 61 -7.59 -9.14 8.54
CA ALA A 61 -8.55 -8.09 8.16
C ALA A 61 -8.80 -7.98 6.63
N GLY A 62 -7.92 -8.55 5.80
CA GLY A 62 -8.05 -8.52 4.34
C GLY A 62 -7.06 -7.60 3.63
N LYS A 63 -6.05 -7.05 4.31
CA LYS A 63 -5.07 -6.11 3.74
C LYS A 63 -4.35 -6.68 2.50
N THR A 64 -3.71 -7.84 2.62
CA THR A 64 -3.07 -8.54 1.50
C THR A 64 -4.07 -8.90 0.40
N THR A 65 -5.31 -9.26 0.75
CA THR A 65 -6.37 -9.54 -0.22
C THR A 65 -6.72 -8.31 -1.04
N LEU A 66 -6.82 -7.15 -0.40
CA LEU A 66 -7.08 -5.88 -1.08
C LEU A 66 -5.93 -5.53 -2.05
N ILE A 67 -4.68 -5.60 -1.60
CA ILE A 67 -3.49 -5.38 -2.46
C ILE A 67 -3.49 -6.36 -3.64
N ALA A 68 -3.71 -7.66 -3.39
CA ALA A 68 -3.75 -8.68 -4.44
C ALA A 68 -4.92 -8.48 -5.43
N THR A 69 -6.01 -7.86 -4.99
CA THR A 69 -7.13 -7.50 -5.86
C THR A 69 -6.80 -6.28 -6.70
N VAL A 70 -6.16 -5.26 -6.13
CA VAL A 70 -5.76 -4.04 -6.85
C VAL A 70 -4.72 -4.38 -7.93
N ASN A 71 -3.71 -5.19 -7.64
CA ASN A 71 -2.69 -5.59 -8.63
C ASN A 71 -3.17 -6.64 -9.66
N GLY A 72 -4.39 -7.14 -9.51
CA GLY A 72 -4.99 -8.06 -10.47
C GLY A 72 -4.61 -9.53 -10.31
N THR A 73 -3.87 -9.91 -9.25
CA THR A 73 -3.58 -11.34 -8.97
C THR A 73 -4.76 -12.06 -8.35
N LEU A 74 -5.73 -11.33 -7.80
CA LEU A 74 -6.98 -11.87 -7.26
C LEU A 74 -8.20 -11.29 -8.00
N GLY A 75 -9.22 -12.13 -8.21
CA GLY A 75 -10.49 -11.75 -8.85
C GLY A 75 -11.38 -10.91 -7.94
N ILE A 76 -12.40 -10.29 -8.52
CA ILE A 76 -13.42 -9.47 -7.86
C ILE A 76 -14.76 -10.19 -7.96
N ASP A 77 -15.49 -10.34 -6.84
CA ASP A 77 -16.87 -10.88 -6.82
C ASP A 77 -17.90 -9.76 -7.02
N GLY A 78 -17.61 -8.54 -6.59
CA GLY A 78 -18.46 -7.37 -6.75
C GLY A 78 -17.71 -6.07 -6.61
N GLY A 79 -18.33 -4.96 -7.02
CA GLY A 79 -17.70 -3.65 -7.03
C GLY A 79 -16.73 -3.42 -8.20
N ALA A 80 -15.83 -2.46 -8.07
CA ALA A 80 -14.88 -2.09 -9.11
C ALA A 80 -13.54 -1.64 -8.52
N VAL A 81 -12.46 -1.84 -9.30
CA VAL A 81 -11.14 -1.26 -9.06
C VAL A 81 -10.73 -0.52 -10.32
N GLU A 82 -10.33 0.74 -10.18
CA GLU A 82 -9.81 1.56 -11.27
C GLU A 82 -8.35 1.91 -10.98
N LEU A 83 -7.53 1.89 -12.03
CA LEU A 83 -6.12 2.28 -12.00
C LEU A 83 -5.91 3.42 -12.99
N ALA A 84 -5.63 4.62 -12.49
CA ALA A 84 -5.55 5.85 -13.26
C ALA A 84 -6.79 6.06 -14.16
N GLY A 85 -7.99 5.84 -13.59
CA GLY A 85 -9.27 6.00 -14.25
C GLY A 85 -9.70 4.87 -15.19
N ALA A 86 -8.90 3.82 -15.37
CA ALA A 86 -9.27 2.65 -16.19
C ALA A 86 -9.74 1.49 -15.32
N ASP A 87 -10.89 0.87 -15.65
CA ASP A 87 -11.36 -0.33 -14.94
C ASP A 87 -10.34 -1.46 -15.08
N ARG A 88 -9.86 -1.98 -13.95
CA ARG A 88 -8.86 -3.05 -13.90
C ARG A 88 -9.27 -4.30 -14.71
N ARG A 89 -10.57 -4.60 -14.80
CA ARG A 89 -11.08 -5.77 -15.54
C ARG A 89 -10.88 -5.64 -17.05
N GLU A 90 -10.77 -4.43 -17.56
CA GLU A 90 -10.51 -4.13 -18.98
C GLU A 90 -9.02 -4.13 -19.32
N LEU A 91 -8.16 -4.14 -18.29
CA LEU A 91 -6.70 -4.11 -18.44
C LEU A 91 -6.13 -5.53 -18.50
N SER A 92 -5.22 -5.75 -19.45
CA SER A 92 -4.35 -6.93 -19.42
C SER A 92 -3.39 -6.87 -18.22
N GLN A 93 -2.87 -8.02 -17.77
CA GLN A 93 -1.88 -8.06 -16.69
C GLN A 93 -0.66 -7.17 -16.95
N ARG A 94 -0.27 -7.04 -18.23
CA ARG A 94 0.84 -6.17 -18.66
C ARG A 94 0.47 -4.69 -18.49
N GLU A 95 -0.75 -4.29 -18.75
CA GLU A 95 -1.23 -2.92 -18.56
C GLU A 95 -1.40 -2.58 -17.09
N VAL A 96 -1.84 -3.52 -16.27
CA VAL A 96 -1.84 -3.36 -14.80
C VAL A 96 -0.42 -3.17 -14.30
N ALA A 97 0.54 -4.02 -14.71
CA ALA A 97 1.94 -3.94 -14.29
C ALA A 97 2.67 -2.67 -14.77
N ARG A 98 2.10 -1.91 -15.71
CA ARG A 98 2.58 -0.58 -16.12
C ARG A 98 1.94 0.56 -15.33
N ARG A 99 0.92 0.29 -14.54
CA ARG A 99 0.21 1.26 -13.71
C ARG A 99 0.58 1.15 -12.25
N VAL A 100 0.77 -0.09 -11.76
CA VAL A 100 1.11 -0.35 -10.37
C VAL A 100 2.21 -1.41 -10.27
N ALA A 101 3.27 -1.09 -9.52
CA ALA A 101 4.27 -2.06 -9.11
C ALA A 101 3.98 -2.56 -7.71
N THR A 102 4.37 -3.80 -7.39
CA THR A 102 4.09 -4.40 -6.09
C THR A 102 5.38 -4.84 -5.40
N VAL A 103 5.56 -4.42 -4.15
CA VAL A 103 6.52 -4.95 -3.19
C VAL A 103 5.79 -5.96 -2.31
N PRO A 104 6.03 -7.26 -2.46
CA PRO A 104 5.38 -8.29 -1.65
C PRO A 104 5.99 -8.36 -0.24
N GLN A 105 5.25 -8.94 0.70
CA GLN A 105 5.69 -9.18 2.09
C GLN A 105 6.92 -10.08 2.13
N GLU A 106 6.90 -11.18 1.39
CA GLU A 106 8.02 -12.12 1.28
C GLU A 106 8.22 -12.55 -0.18
N THR A 107 9.47 -12.75 -0.56
CA THR A 107 9.80 -13.51 -1.75
C THR A 107 10.56 -14.76 -1.32
N ASN A 108 9.96 -15.92 -1.48
CA ASN A 108 10.70 -17.18 -1.50
C ASN A 108 11.61 -17.19 -2.74
N THR A 109 12.73 -16.51 -2.66
CA THR A 109 13.76 -16.57 -3.69
C THR A 109 14.51 -17.89 -3.50
N ALA A 110 13.94 -18.98 -4.04
CA ALA A 110 14.59 -20.28 -4.08
C ALA A 110 15.77 -20.33 -5.07
N PHE A 111 15.98 -19.25 -5.83
CA PHE A 111 16.97 -19.18 -6.91
C PHE A 111 18.06 -18.15 -6.60
N GLU A 112 19.31 -18.51 -6.94
CA GLU A 112 20.49 -17.66 -6.78
C GLU A 112 20.63 -16.70 -7.97
N PHE A 113 19.83 -15.62 -7.98
CA PHE A 113 19.97 -14.55 -8.97
C PHE A 113 20.86 -13.41 -8.44
N PRO A 114 21.69 -12.79 -9.29
CA PRO A 114 22.31 -11.51 -8.98
C PRO A 114 21.24 -10.45 -8.67
N VAL A 115 21.57 -9.52 -7.78
CA VAL A 115 20.67 -8.43 -7.40
C VAL A 115 20.20 -7.64 -8.62
N GLU A 116 21.13 -7.27 -9.52
CA GLU A 116 20.80 -6.55 -10.76
C GLU A 116 19.74 -7.29 -11.58
N SER A 117 19.86 -8.63 -11.71
CA SER A 117 18.86 -9.44 -12.43
C SER A 117 17.50 -9.45 -11.76
N VAL A 118 17.43 -9.39 -10.42
CA VAL A 118 16.16 -9.27 -9.69
C VAL A 118 15.53 -7.90 -9.95
N VAL A 119 16.31 -6.83 -9.95
CA VAL A 119 15.82 -5.48 -10.26
C VAL A 119 15.35 -5.36 -11.71
N GLU A 120 16.09 -5.97 -12.66
CA GLU A 120 15.72 -6.03 -14.08
C GLU A 120 14.34 -6.66 -14.31
N MET A 121 13.91 -7.61 -13.47
CA MET A 121 12.56 -8.19 -13.54
C MET A 121 11.45 -7.11 -13.44
N GLY A 122 11.71 -5.96 -12.82
CA GLY A 122 10.81 -4.82 -12.79
C GLY A 122 10.47 -4.28 -14.19
N ARG A 123 11.36 -4.47 -15.17
CA ARG A 123 11.14 -4.03 -16.56
C ARG A 123 10.35 -5.01 -17.43
N THR A 124 9.97 -6.19 -16.91
CA THR A 124 9.29 -7.26 -17.69
C THR A 124 8.04 -6.76 -18.43
N ALA A 125 7.31 -5.79 -17.86
CA ALA A 125 6.13 -5.20 -18.52
C ALA A 125 6.47 -4.35 -19.75
N TYR A 126 7.73 -3.94 -19.92
CA TYR A 126 8.20 -3.07 -21.00
C TYR A 126 8.96 -3.85 -22.09
N VAL A 127 9.68 -4.89 -21.72
CA VAL A 127 10.43 -5.74 -22.67
C VAL A 127 9.43 -6.56 -23.52
N SER A 128 9.64 -6.59 -24.84
CA SER A 128 8.84 -7.43 -25.73
C SER A 128 9.20 -8.91 -25.53
N ARG A 129 8.27 -9.81 -25.92
CA ARG A 129 8.47 -11.27 -25.73
C ARG A 129 9.77 -11.84 -26.35
N PHE A 130 10.33 -11.13 -27.33
CA PHE A 130 11.58 -11.47 -28.02
C PHE A 130 12.59 -10.30 -28.03
N GLY A 131 12.32 -9.27 -27.20
CA GLY A 131 13.18 -8.10 -27.13
C GLY A 131 14.31 -8.29 -26.10
N THR A 132 15.36 -7.52 -26.28
CA THR A 132 16.43 -7.36 -25.31
C THR A 132 16.21 -6.10 -24.49
N THR A 133 16.76 -6.05 -23.29
CA THR A 133 16.82 -4.87 -22.44
C THR A 133 17.43 -3.70 -23.19
N THR A 134 16.72 -2.59 -23.30
CA THR A 134 17.18 -1.38 -23.99
C THR A 134 18.10 -0.54 -23.08
N GLU A 135 18.77 0.47 -23.65
CA GLU A 135 19.58 1.40 -22.83
C GLU A 135 18.70 2.18 -21.84
N ALA A 136 17.49 2.55 -22.24
CA ALA A 136 16.53 3.20 -21.34
C ALA A 136 16.15 2.28 -20.16
N ASP A 137 15.99 0.97 -20.40
CA ASP A 137 15.72 0.01 -19.33
C ASP A 137 16.92 -0.11 -18.38
N ARG A 138 18.14 -0.17 -18.90
CA ARG A 138 19.36 -0.21 -18.06
C ARG A 138 19.49 1.03 -17.19
N GLU A 139 19.16 2.19 -17.75
CA GLU A 139 19.18 3.44 -17.00
C GLU A 139 18.11 3.45 -15.90
N ALA A 140 16.90 2.95 -16.17
CA ALA A 140 15.84 2.78 -15.16
C ALA A 140 16.27 1.84 -14.03
N ILE A 141 16.94 0.72 -14.37
CA ILE A 141 17.48 -0.24 -13.40
C ILE A 141 18.53 0.44 -12.51
N ARG A 142 19.51 1.16 -13.10
CA ARG A 142 20.55 1.87 -12.34
C ARG A 142 19.93 2.89 -11.37
N ARG A 143 19.03 3.76 -11.86
CA ARG A 143 18.31 4.73 -11.00
C ARG A 143 17.58 4.05 -9.86
N ALA A 144 16.88 2.96 -10.13
CA ALA A 144 16.15 2.22 -9.11
C ALA A 144 17.08 1.61 -8.04
N MET A 145 18.22 1.07 -8.46
CA MET A 145 19.24 0.52 -7.55
C MET A 145 19.87 1.60 -6.68
N ASP A 146 20.17 2.77 -7.26
CA ASP A 146 20.74 3.91 -6.53
C ASP A 146 19.73 4.45 -5.52
N ARG A 147 18.45 4.67 -5.92
CA ARG A 147 17.39 5.13 -5.02
C ARG A 147 17.12 4.17 -3.85
N ALA A 148 17.20 2.87 -4.09
CA ALA A 148 17.01 1.85 -3.06
C ALA A 148 18.29 1.51 -2.28
N GLU A 149 19.43 2.16 -2.56
CA GLU A 149 20.73 1.94 -1.91
C GLU A 149 21.20 0.48 -1.99
N VAL A 150 21.13 -0.13 -3.19
CA VAL A 150 21.52 -1.53 -3.41
C VAL A 150 22.55 -1.71 -4.52
N THR A 151 23.08 -0.63 -5.08
CA THR A 151 24.05 -0.64 -6.18
C THR A 151 25.32 -1.41 -5.82
N GLU A 152 25.79 -1.33 -4.58
CA GLU A 152 26.95 -2.06 -4.10
C GLU A 152 26.78 -3.60 -4.09
N PHE A 153 25.52 -4.07 -4.15
CA PHE A 153 25.19 -5.50 -4.15
C PHE A 153 24.90 -6.06 -5.53
N ALA A 154 25.05 -5.29 -6.61
CA ALA A 154 24.62 -5.63 -7.98
C ALA A 154 24.93 -7.07 -8.40
N ASP A 155 26.20 -7.48 -8.22
CA ASP A 155 26.71 -8.80 -8.61
C ASP A 155 26.51 -9.89 -7.54
N ARG A 156 26.05 -9.54 -6.35
CA ARG A 156 25.83 -10.51 -5.26
C ARG A 156 24.56 -11.31 -5.49
N SER A 157 24.58 -12.59 -5.08
CA SER A 157 23.34 -13.38 -5.04
C SER A 157 22.37 -12.82 -3.99
N VAL A 158 21.12 -12.64 -4.37
CA VAL A 158 20.06 -12.17 -3.47
C VAL A 158 19.88 -13.07 -2.25
N THR A 159 20.26 -14.35 -2.34
CA THR A 159 20.18 -15.31 -1.22
C THR A 159 21.23 -15.05 -0.14
N THR A 160 22.31 -14.31 -0.45
CA THR A 160 23.38 -13.96 0.50
C THR A 160 23.10 -12.67 1.27
N LEU A 161 22.01 -11.97 0.94
CA LEU A 161 21.65 -10.71 1.56
C LEU A 161 20.89 -10.92 2.89
N SER A 162 21.04 -9.96 3.81
CA SER A 162 20.19 -9.85 4.99
C SER A 162 18.73 -9.61 4.60
N GLY A 163 17.79 -9.76 5.55
CA GLY A 163 16.37 -9.48 5.31
C GLY A 163 16.13 -8.05 4.83
N GLY A 164 16.77 -7.07 5.49
CA GLY A 164 16.62 -5.65 5.12
C GLY A 164 17.22 -5.30 3.76
N GLU A 165 18.41 -5.81 3.44
CA GLU A 165 19.02 -5.64 2.11
C GLU A 165 18.13 -6.26 1.02
N ARG A 166 17.59 -7.45 1.27
CA ARG A 166 16.67 -8.12 0.34
C ARG A 166 15.40 -7.33 0.12
N GLN A 167 14.83 -6.74 1.18
CA GLN A 167 13.64 -5.89 1.06
C GLN A 167 13.91 -4.65 0.21
N ARG A 168 15.09 -4.00 0.36
CA ARG A 168 15.49 -2.90 -0.51
C ARG A 168 15.66 -3.33 -1.97
N VAL A 169 16.15 -4.54 -2.24
CA VAL A 169 16.22 -5.09 -3.61
C VAL A 169 14.82 -5.27 -4.21
N LEU A 170 13.83 -5.73 -3.42
CA LEU A 170 12.46 -5.83 -3.88
C LEU A 170 11.82 -4.47 -4.14
N PHE A 171 12.16 -3.49 -3.32
CA PHE A 171 11.76 -2.12 -3.54
C PHE A 171 12.42 -1.54 -4.81
N ALA A 172 13.73 -1.74 -5.01
CA ALA A 172 14.43 -1.39 -6.25
C ALA A 172 13.75 -2.00 -7.50
N ARG A 173 13.35 -3.27 -7.42
CA ARG A 173 12.60 -3.94 -8.50
C ARG A 173 11.27 -3.22 -8.79
N ALA A 174 10.55 -2.79 -7.77
CA ALA A 174 9.30 -2.05 -7.94
C ALA A 174 9.56 -0.67 -8.55
N LEU A 175 10.57 0.07 -8.09
CA LEU A 175 10.97 1.36 -8.66
C LEU A 175 11.44 1.25 -10.12
N ALA A 176 12.16 0.17 -10.49
CA ALA A 176 12.60 -0.05 -11.86
C ALA A 176 11.42 -0.17 -12.84
N ALA A 177 10.22 -0.53 -12.38
CA ALA A 177 9.03 -0.55 -13.21
C ALA A 177 8.56 0.86 -13.64
N GLU A 178 9.01 1.93 -12.98
CA GLU A 178 8.63 3.33 -13.27
C GLU A 178 7.12 3.50 -13.42
N THR A 179 6.36 2.92 -12.50
CA THR A 179 4.90 3.00 -12.50
C THR A 179 4.42 4.18 -11.67
N PRO A 180 3.28 4.80 -12.04
CA PRO A 180 2.71 5.90 -11.26
C PRO A 180 2.09 5.46 -9.92
N GLY A 181 1.98 4.15 -9.66
CA GLY A 181 1.43 3.62 -8.42
C GLY A 181 2.29 2.51 -7.82
N LEU A 182 2.41 2.49 -6.49
CA LEU A 182 3.11 1.48 -5.70
C LEU A 182 2.14 0.78 -4.76
N LEU A 183 2.24 -0.53 -4.68
CA LEU A 183 1.52 -1.37 -3.73
C LEU A 183 2.55 -2.07 -2.84
N LEU A 184 2.45 -1.88 -1.53
CA LEU A 184 3.40 -2.46 -0.59
C LEU A 184 2.64 -3.35 0.41
N ASP A 185 2.96 -4.63 0.44
CA ASP A 185 2.35 -5.58 1.35
C ASP A 185 3.31 -5.89 2.50
N GLU A 186 3.12 -5.23 3.64
CA GLU A 186 3.94 -5.32 4.85
C GLU A 186 5.46 -5.18 4.58
N PRO A 187 5.91 -4.08 3.95
CA PRO A 187 7.29 -3.92 3.48
C PRO A 187 8.33 -3.88 4.62
N THR A 188 7.88 -3.80 5.85
CA THR A 188 8.73 -3.72 7.05
C THR A 188 8.65 -4.97 7.93
N ALA A 189 7.90 -5.99 7.52
CA ALA A 189 7.77 -7.23 8.29
C ALA A 189 9.15 -7.90 8.48
N SER A 190 9.42 -8.38 9.67
CA SER A 190 10.66 -9.10 10.03
C SER A 190 11.96 -8.27 9.90
N LEU A 191 11.87 -6.95 9.75
CA LEU A 191 13.03 -6.06 9.75
C LEU A 191 13.32 -5.52 11.16
N ASP A 192 14.59 -5.25 11.46
CA ASP A 192 14.94 -4.46 12.63
C ASP A 192 14.53 -2.99 12.47
N ILE A 193 14.50 -2.25 13.57
CA ILE A 193 13.96 -0.88 13.62
C ILE A 193 14.66 0.07 12.63
N ASN A 194 15.98 -0.06 12.41
CA ASN A 194 16.70 0.82 11.50
C ASN A 194 16.29 0.56 10.05
N HIS A 195 16.19 -0.71 9.67
CA HIS A 195 15.75 -1.10 8.33
C HIS A 195 14.28 -0.79 8.08
N GLN A 196 13.40 -0.89 9.11
CA GLN A 196 11.99 -0.47 9.00
C GLN A 196 11.88 1.02 8.67
N ILE A 197 12.57 1.86 9.45
CA ILE A 197 12.55 3.32 9.25
C ILE A 197 13.08 3.65 7.85
N ARG A 198 14.26 3.11 7.47
CA ARG A 198 14.88 3.41 6.18
C ARG A 198 13.99 2.97 5.01
N THR A 199 13.36 1.79 5.09
CA THR A 199 12.44 1.32 4.05
C THR A 199 11.26 2.28 3.86
N LEU A 200 10.66 2.76 4.95
CA LEU A 200 9.52 3.69 4.87
C LEU A 200 9.93 5.09 4.40
N GLU A 201 11.15 5.55 4.74
CA GLU A 201 11.70 6.79 4.20
C GLU A 201 11.88 6.70 2.67
N LEU A 202 12.44 5.60 2.17
CA LEU A 202 12.58 5.36 0.73
C LEU A 202 11.22 5.31 0.01
N VAL A 203 10.20 4.72 0.65
CA VAL A 203 8.82 4.75 0.11
C VAL A 203 8.30 6.18 0.08
N ARG A 204 8.52 6.97 1.14
CA ARG A 204 8.08 8.38 1.18
C ARG A 204 8.77 9.22 0.11
N GLU A 205 10.08 9.07 -0.05
CA GLU A 205 10.87 9.74 -1.09
C GLU A 205 10.35 9.38 -2.51
N ALA A 206 9.91 8.13 -2.74
CA ALA A 206 9.34 7.73 -4.02
C ALA A 206 8.00 8.43 -4.30
N VAL A 207 7.13 8.52 -3.30
CA VAL A 207 5.81 9.16 -3.42
C VAL A 207 5.92 10.66 -3.69
N ASP A 208 6.89 11.35 -3.09
CA ASP A 208 7.10 12.79 -3.28
C ASP A 208 7.41 13.16 -4.75
N ASP A 209 7.88 12.19 -5.56
CA ASP A 209 8.13 12.34 -7.00
C ASP A 209 6.86 12.14 -7.88
N ARG A 210 5.65 12.29 -7.34
CA ARG A 210 4.33 12.14 -8.01
C ARG A 210 3.84 10.70 -8.18
N GLU A 211 4.45 9.74 -7.52
CA GLU A 211 3.91 8.38 -7.42
C GLU A 211 2.82 8.37 -6.35
N ALA A 212 1.89 7.42 -6.44
CA ALA A 212 0.90 7.14 -5.40
C ALA A 212 1.27 5.83 -4.71
N ALA A 213 1.08 5.69 -3.41
CA ALA A 213 1.35 4.43 -2.74
C ALA A 213 0.24 3.99 -1.79
N LEU A 214 -0.12 2.70 -1.86
CA LEU A 214 -0.96 2.01 -0.89
C LEU A 214 -0.10 0.97 -0.18
N ALA A 215 0.14 1.17 1.11
CA ALA A 215 1.03 0.33 1.92
C ALA A 215 0.26 -0.35 3.06
N ALA A 216 0.18 -1.68 3.08
CA ALA A 216 -0.23 -2.40 4.26
C ALA A 216 0.89 -2.33 5.30
N ILE A 217 0.61 -1.72 6.44
CA ILE A 217 1.59 -1.51 7.51
C ILE A 217 1.02 -2.11 8.80
N HIS A 218 1.82 -2.94 9.47
CA HIS A 218 1.40 -3.58 10.72
C HIS A 218 1.60 -2.67 11.93
N ASP A 219 2.70 -1.93 11.96
CA ASP A 219 3.02 -1.02 13.06
C ASP A 219 2.27 0.29 12.90
N LEU A 220 1.31 0.55 13.81
CA LEU A 220 0.47 1.75 13.80
C LEU A 220 1.27 3.02 14.01
N ASN A 221 2.31 2.98 14.84
CA ASN A 221 3.15 4.15 15.13
C ASN A 221 4.01 4.52 13.92
N LEU A 222 4.57 3.52 13.23
CA LEU A 222 5.28 3.76 11.98
C LEU A 222 4.32 4.26 10.88
N ALA A 223 3.13 3.68 10.75
CA ALA A 223 2.12 4.14 9.80
C ALA A 223 1.72 5.60 10.06
N ALA A 224 1.46 5.95 11.32
CA ALA A 224 1.11 7.32 11.73
C ALA A 224 2.21 8.35 11.44
N ARG A 225 3.46 7.92 11.42
CA ARG A 225 4.63 8.79 11.20
C ARG A 225 4.87 9.10 9.73
N VAL A 226 4.57 8.15 8.81
CA VAL A 226 5.01 8.26 7.42
C VAL A 226 3.86 8.45 6.43
N CYS A 227 2.64 8.01 6.74
CA CYS A 227 1.51 8.09 5.84
C CYS A 227 0.77 9.43 5.94
N ASP A 228 0.32 9.94 4.80
CA ASP A 228 -0.54 11.12 4.74
C ASP A 228 -1.93 10.81 5.28
N ARG A 229 -2.43 9.62 4.95
CA ARG A 229 -3.75 9.14 5.36
C ARG A 229 -3.67 7.67 5.76
N LEU A 230 -4.53 7.28 6.72
CA LEU A 230 -4.72 5.89 7.11
C LEU A 230 -6.12 5.41 6.72
N VAL A 231 -6.19 4.12 6.41
CA VAL A 231 -7.43 3.38 6.22
C VAL A 231 -7.41 2.20 7.18
N LEU A 232 -8.29 2.20 8.17
CA LEU A 232 -8.43 1.13 9.15
C LEU A 232 -9.39 0.07 8.61
N LEU A 233 -8.86 -1.11 8.30
CA LEU A 233 -9.60 -2.27 7.81
C LEU A 233 -9.77 -3.29 8.96
N ALA A 234 -11.00 -3.65 9.28
CA ALA A 234 -11.28 -4.69 10.26
C ALA A 234 -12.55 -5.46 9.89
N GLY A 235 -12.53 -6.80 10.05
CA GLY A 235 -13.65 -7.67 9.69
C GLY A 235 -14.06 -7.55 8.22
N GLY A 236 -13.11 -7.32 7.33
CA GLY A 236 -13.35 -7.18 5.87
C GLY A 236 -13.97 -5.86 5.43
N ALA A 237 -14.14 -4.88 6.32
CA ALA A 237 -14.74 -3.58 6.01
C ALA A 237 -13.86 -2.42 6.52
N ILE A 238 -13.95 -1.26 5.87
CA ILE A 238 -13.30 -0.04 6.35
C ILE A 238 -14.08 0.46 7.57
N ARG A 239 -13.38 0.70 8.68
CA ARG A 239 -13.91 1.23 9.93
C ARG A 239 -13.67 2.73 10.06
N ALA A 240 -12.53 3.20 9.60
CA ALA A 240 -12.16 4.61 9.58
C ALA A 240 -11.22 4.92 8.41
N SER A 241 -11.28 6.14 7.90
CA SER A 241 -10.36 6.66 6.89
C SER A 241 -10.18 8.16 7.12
N GLY A 242 -8.95 8.64 7.16
CA GLY A 242 -8.61 10.03 7.43
C GLY A 242 -7.14 10.21 7.76
N THR A 243 -6.77 11.37 8.26
CA THR A 243 -5.44 11.61 8.81
C THR A 243 -5.11 10.59 9.92
N PRO A 244 -3.84 10.30 10.18
CA PRO A 244 -3.47 9.39 11.27
C PRO A 244 -4.15 9.71 12.60
N ARG A 245 -4.33 11.00 12.92
CA ARG A 245 -4.98 11.46 14.16
C ARG A 245 -6.48 11.15 14.18
N GLU A 246 -7.16 11.25 13.06
CA GLU A 246 -8.60 10.95 12.96
C GLU A 246 -8.89 9.46 13.05
N VAL A 247 -7.99 8.63 12.49
CA VAL A 247 -8.16 7.18 12.40
C VAL A 247 -7.73 6.47 13.69
N LEU A 248 -6.62 6.90 14.29
CA LEU A 248 -6.09 6.30 15.51
C LEU A 248 -6.73 6.94 16.74
N SER A 249 -7.95 6.52 17.06
CA SER A 249 -8.65 6.88 18.31
C SER A 249 -8.81 5.65 19.20
N ASP A 250 -8.93 5.87 20.52
CA ASP A 250 -9.11 4.80 21.51
C ASP A 250 -10.28 3.89 21.14
N ASP A 251 -11.42 4.49 20.75
CA ASP A 251 -12.64 3.75 20.38
C ASP A 251 -12.44 2.92 19.09
N ALA A 252 -11.85 3.52 18.05
CA ALA A 252 -11.60 2.82 16.80
C ALA A 252 -10.61 1.65 16.96
N LEU A 253 -9.59 1.82 17.82
CA LEU A 253 -8.64 0.77 18.14
C LEU A 253 -9.28 -0.34 18.98
N ALA A 254 -10.12 0.02 19.96
CA ALA A 254 -10.85 -0.98 20.74
C ALA A 254 -11.81 -1.81 19.86
N GLU A 255 -12.55 -1.17 18.96
CA GLU A 255 -13.45 -1.89 18.02
C GLU A 255 -12.68 -2.77 17.05
N ALA A 256 -11.59 -2.28 16.46
CA ALA A 256 -10.87 -2.99 15.41
C ALA A 256 -9.97 -4.11 15.93
N PHE A 257 -9.26 -3.88 17.05
CA PHE A 257 -8.24 -4.79 17.59
C PHE A 257 -8.70 -5.54 18.83
N GLY A 258 -9.82 -5.15 19.45
CA GLY A 258 -10.31 -5.75 20.69
C GLY A 258 -9.42 -5.48 21.90
N VAL A 259 -8.66 -4.38 21.90
CA VAL A 259 -7.74 -4.00 22.98
C VAL A 259 -7.99 -2.56 23.40
N ARG A 260 -7.82 -2.27 24.70
CA ARG A 260 -7.76 -0.88 25.16
C ARG A 260 -6.42 -0.27 24.70
N ALA A 261 -6.48 0.95 24.23
CA ALA A 261 -5.30 1.71 23.84
C ALA A 261 -5.42 3.15 24.34
N ALA A 262 -4.31 3.80 24.56
CA ALA A 262 -4.23 5.24 24.74
C ALA A 262 -3.48 5.83 23.54
N VAL A 263 -4.04 6.89 22.96
CA VAL A 263 -3.41 7.62 21.84
C VAL A 263 -2.95 8.98 22.36
N ASN A 264 -1.64 9.21 22.28
CA ASN A 264 -0.99 10.44 22.68
C ASN A 264 -0.14 10.98 21.55
N ASP A 265 0.33 12.22 21.64
CA ASP A 265 1.30 12.75 20.70
C ASP A 265 2.71 12.25 21.02
N ASP A 266 3.44 11.77 20.02
CA ASP A 266 4.87 11.49 20.14
C ASP A 266 5.61 12.82 20.37
N PRO A 267 6.30 13.00 21.52
CA PRO A 267 6.94 14.27 21.86
C PRO A 267 8.10 14.65 20.92
N ALA A 268 8.64 13.70 20.15
CA ALA A 268 9.76 13.93 19.24
C ALA A 268 9.30 14.38 17.84
N VAL A 269 8.19 13.83 17.35
CA VAL A 269 7.74 14.04 15.95
C VAL A 269 6.31 14.58 15.84
N GLY A 270 5.54 14.60 16.93
CA GLY A 270 4.16 15.13 16.96
C GLY A 270 3.12 14.27 16.26
N SER A 271 3.49 13.08 15.77
CA SER A 271 2.52 12.12 15.23
C SER A 271 1.75 11.40 16.34
N PRO A 272 0.55 10.86 16.09
CA PRO A 272 -0.14 10.02 17.05
C PRO A 272 0.71 8.78 17.41
N MET A 273 0.79 8.49 18.70
CA MET A 273 1.48 7.33 19.26
C MET A 273 0.47 6.46 20.02
N VAL A 274 0.31 5.22 19.57
CA VAL A 274 -0.58 4.23 20.18
C VAL A 274 0.18 3.42 21.22
N THR A 275 -0.37 3.36 22.42
CA THR A 275 0.11 2.51 23.52
C THR A 275 -0.99 1.55 23.92
N ALA A 276 -0.76 0.24 23.72
CA ALA A 276 -1.70 -0.78 24.19
C ALA A 276 -1.70 -0.81 25.73
N LEU A 277 -2.90 -0.82 26.30
CA LEU A 277 -3.11 -0.87 27.75
C LEU A 277 -3.52 -2.28 28.17
N ARG A 278 -3.11 -2.67 29.38
CA ARG A 278 -3.64 -3.88 30.02
C ARG A 278 -4.97 -3.55 30.68
N ASP A 279 -5.82 -4.55 30.92
CA ASP A 279 -7.12 -4.36 31.58
C ASP A 279 -7.00 -3.78 33.01
N GLU A 280 -5.83 -3.91 33.63
CA GLU A 280 -5.53 -3.41 34.98
C GLU A 280 -4.84 -2.01 34.96
N ASP A 281 -4.50 -1.46 33.79
CA ASP A 281 -3.89 -0.13 33.70
C ASP A 281 -4.96 0.95 33.86
N PRO A 282 -4.66 2.05 34.63
CA PRO A 282 -5.61 3.13 34.92
C PRO A 282 -6.05 3.91 33.68
#